data_a268958f805ab52b7e9fc31a670b5f46
#
_entry.id   a268958f805ab52b7e9fc31a670b5f46
#
_cell.length_a   1.000
_cell.length_b   1.000
_cell.length_c   1.000
_cell.angle_alpha   90.00
_cell.angle_beta   90.00
_cell.angle_gamma   90.00
#
_symmetry.space_group_name_H-M   'P 1'
#
loop_
_entity.id
_entity.type
_entity.pdbx_description
1 polymer ?
#
loop_
_entity_poly.entity_id
_entity_poly.type
_entity_poly.pdbx_seq_one_letter_code
_entity_poly.pdbx_strand_id
1 'polypeptide(L)' 'MSGTERDLRMVELELRIAEQDRVIADLNDMVVGQWKKIDALERRLGELREEFDSANLGRSDAPEPPPPHY' A
#
# COMPACT_ATOMS: atom_id res chain seq x y z
N MET A 1 32.43 37.58 9.96
CA MET A 1 33.30 36.54 10.42
C MET A 1 32.97 35.21 9.81
N SER A 2 33.88 34.73 8.97
CA SER A 2 33.57 33.56 8.18
C SER A 2 33.36 32.29 9.02
N GLY A 3 34.00 32.18 10.18
CA GLY A 3 33.81 31.03 11.04
C GLY A 3 32.40 30.94 11.62
N THR A 4 31.88 32.06 12.08
CA THR A 4 30.52 32.12 12.63
C THR A 4 29.48 31.84 11.56
N GLU A 5 29.69 32.39 10.37
CA GLU A 5 28.78 32.13 9.25
C GLU A 5 28.76 30.68 8.87
N ARG A 6 29.93 30.05 8.85
CA ARG A 6 30.01 28.60 8.58
C ARG A 6 29.27 27.81 9.61
N ASP A 7 29.43 28.14 10.88
CA ASP A 7 28.79 27.44 11.96
C ASP A 7 27.27 27.55 11.83
N LEU A 8 26.77 28.73 11.53
CA LEU A 8 25.35 28.96 11.32
C LEU A 8 24.81 28.18 10.14
N ARG A 9 25.57 28.14 9.05
CA ARG A 9 25.18 27.36 7.88
C ARG A 9 25.17 25.89 8.17
N MET A 10 26.15 25.40 8.92
CA MET A 10 26.20 24.01 9.30
C MET A 10 24.99 23.62 10.12
N VAL A 11 24.62 24.43 11.10
CA VAL A 11 23.44 24.19 11.92
C VAL A 11 22.19 24.18 11.05
N GLU A 12 22.08 25.13 10.13
CA GLU A 12 20.93 25.20 9.25
C GLU A 12 20.83 23.96 8.36
N LEU A 13 21.96 23.53 7.82
CA LEU A 13 21.98 22.30 6.99
C LEU A 13 21.64 21.08 7.82
N GLU A 14 22.15 20.99 9.02
CA GLU A 14 21.83 19.86 9.90
C GLU A 14 20.34 19.80 10.21
N LEU A 15 19.72 20.95 10.44
CA LEU A 15 18.28 21.02 10.67
C LEU A 15 17.49 20.58 9.45
N ARG A 16 17.93 20.97 8.28
CA ARG A 16 17.28 20.55 7.03
C ARG A 16 17.39 19.06 6.82
N ILE A 17 18.57 18.52 7.09
CA ILE A 17 18.77 17.07 6.96
C ILE A 17 17.89 16.32 7.94
N ALA A 18 17.83 16.78 9.19
CA ALA A 18 16.98 16.16 10.18
C ALA A 18 15.51 16.20 9.77
N GLU A 19 15.07 17.31 9.20
CA GLU A 19 13.70 17.43 8.73
C GLU A 19 13.43 16.50 7.54
N GLN A 20 14.38 16.42 6.60
CA GLN A 20 14.25 15.50 5.48
C GLN A 20 14.21 14.06 5.94
N ASP A 21 15.05 13.69 6.87
CA ASP A 21 15.05 12.34 7.42
C ASP A 21 13.70 12.00 8.04
N ARG A 22 13.12 12.96 8.73
CA ARG A 22 11.81 12.79 9.33
C ARG A 22 10.73 12.57 8.26
N VAL A 23 10.76 13.38 7.21
CA VAL A 23 9.80 13.26 6.12
C VAL A 23 9.95 11.91 5.43
N ILE A 24 11.18 11.49 5.20
CA ILE A 24 11.44 10.20 4.58
C ILE A 24 10.90 9.07 5.46
N ALA A 25 11.11 9.14 6.75
CA ALA A 25 10.59 8.14 7.67
C ALA A 25 9.05 8.10 7.65
N ASP A 26 8.41 9.26 7.63
CA ASP A 26 6.96 9.36 7.55
C ASP A 26 6.44 8.76 6.24
N LEU A 27 7.08 9.10 5.13
CA LEU A 27 6.70 8.56 3.84
C LEU A 27 6.89 7.04 3.80
N ASN A 28 7.97 6.56 4.39
CA ASN A 28 8.21 5.14 4.45
C ASN A 28 7.11 4.42 5.23
N ASP A 29 6.71 5.00 6.36
CA ASP A 29 5.60 4.45 7.16
C ASP A 29 4.31 4.43 6.37
N MET A 30 4.05 5.48 5.60
CA MET A 30 2.87 5.53 4.75
C MET A 30 2.89 4.47 3.67
N VAL A 31 4.03 4.27 3.04
CA VAL A 31 4.18 3.24 2.02
C VAL A 31 3.95 1.86 2.61
N VAL A 32 4.56 1.59 3.75
CA VAL A 32 4.35 0.31 4.44
C VAL A 32 2.88 0.11 4.78
N GLY A 33 2.23 1.16 5.28
CA GLY A 33 0.80 1.11 5.60
C GLY A 33 -0.05 0.81 4.38
N GLN A 34 0.29 1.42 3.24
CA GLN A 34 -0.43 1.18 2.00
C GLN A 34 -0.24 -0.26 1.50
N TRP A 35 0.96 -0.79 1.60
CA TRP A 35 1.21 -2.17 1.23
C TRP A 35 0.40 -3.15 2.07
N LYS A 36 0.27 -2.87 3.36
CA LYS A 36 -0.56 -3.70 4.23
C LYS A 36 -2.02 -3.66 3.81
N LYS A 37 -2.52 -2.50 3.42
CA LYS A 37 -3.89 -2.36 2.94
C LYS A 37 -4.10 -3.10 1.63
N ILE A 38 -3.14 -2.99 0.72
CA ILE A 38 -3.21 -3.69 -0.55
C ILE A 38 -3.25 -5.20 -0.31
N ASP A 39 -2.38 -5.68 0.54
CA ASP A 39 -2.34 -7.10 0.88
C ASP A 39 -3.68 -7.58 1.46
N ALA A 40 -4.24 -6.81 2.38
CA ALA A 40 -5.54 -7.13 2.98
C ALA A 40 -6.65 -7.15 1.93
N LEU A 41 -6.63 -6.17 1.02
CA LEU A 41 -7.62 -6.11 -0.05
C LEU A 41 -7.48 -7.27 -1.02
N GLU A 42 -6.26 -7.65 -1.35
CA GLU A 42 -6.02 -8.80 -2.21
C GLU A 42 -6.56 -10.09 -1.59
N ARG A 43 -6.33 -10.25 -0.30
CA ARG A 43 -6.88 -11.41 0.42
C ARG A 43 -8.40 -11.40 0.40
N ARG A 44 -8.98 -10.25 0.67
CA ARG A 44 -10.44 -10.13 0.67
C ARG A 44 -11.02 -10.41 -0.70
N LEU A 45 -10.36 -9.93 -1.74
CA LEU A 45 -10.75 -10.23 -3.11
C LEU A 45 -10.70 -11.71 -3.39
N GLY A 46 -9.64 -12.38 -2.94
CA GLY A 46 -9.51 -13.82 -3.09
C GLY A 46 -10.63 -14.56 -2.41
N GLU A 47 -10.97 -14.16 -1.18
CA GLU A 47 -12.07 -14.76 -0.43
C GLU A 47 -13.40 -14.56 -1.15
N LEU A 48 -13.65 -13.37 -1.63
CA LEU A 48 -14.87 -13.07 -2.36
C LEU A 48 -14.97 -13.87 -3.64
N ARG A 49 -13.85 -14.03 -4.34
CA ARG A 49 -13.82 -14.84 -5.54
C ARG A 49 -14.13 -16.30 -5.23
N GLU A 50 -13.57 -16.82 -4.16
CA GLU A 50 -13.86 -18.18 -3.72
C GLU A 50 -15.33 -18.36 -3.35
N GLU A 51 -15.87 -17.39 -2.63
CA GLU A 51 -17.30 -17.40 -2.27
C GLU A 51 -18.16 -17.37 -3.52
N PHE A 52 -17.80 -16.55 -4.47
CA PHE A 52 -18.52 -16.45 -5.73
C PHE A 52 -18.46 -17.75 -6.52
N ASP A 53 -17.28 -18.34 -6.61
CA ASP A 53 -17.09 -19.60 -7.31
C ASP A 53 -17.87 -20.72 -6.62
N SER A 54 -17.86 -20.75 -5.31
CA SER A 54 -18.63 -21.73 -4.55
C SER A 54 -20.13 -21.57 -4.79
N ALA A 55 -20.61 -20.35 -4.82
CA ALA A 55 -22.01 -20.07 -5.11
C ALA A 55 -22.37 -20.51 -6.51
N ASN A 56 -21.49 -20.29 -7.47
CA ASN A 56 -21.71 -20.73 -8.84
C ASN A 56 -21.70 -22.23 -8.96
N LEU A 57 -20.83 -22.91 -8.23
CA LEU A 57 -20.83 -24.36 -8.19
C LEU A 57 -22.13 -24.90 -7.60
N GLY A 58 -22.62 -24.24 -6.56
CA GLY A 58 -23.91 -24.60 -5.99
C GLY A 58 -25.04 -24.41 -6.98
N ARG A 59 -24.98 -23.39 -7.79
CA ARG A 59 -25.96 -23.15 -8.84
C ARG A 59 -25.84 -24.14 -9.97
N SER A 60 -24.64 -24.57 -10.27
CA SER A 60 -24.44 -25.51 -11.36
C SER A 60 -25.00 -26.88 -11.04
N ASP A 61 -25.38 -27.14 -9.82
CA ASP A 61 -26.13 -28.34 -9.47
C ASP A 61 -27.53 -28.31 -10.07
N ALA A 62 -28.03 -27.13 -10.39
CA ALA A 62 -29.28 -27.02 -11.10
C ALA A 62 -29.05 -27.44 -12.55
N PRO A 63 -30.03 -28.12 -13.17
CA PRO A 63 -29.87 -28.54 -14.55
C PRO A 63 -29.97 -27.35 -15.51
N GLU A 64 -29.01 -26.53 -15.48
CA GLU A 64 -28.95 -25.40 -16.37
C GLU A 64 -28.14 -25.75 -17.59
N PRO A 65 -28.57 -25.30 -18.75
CA PRO A 65 -27.73 -25.44 -19.91
C PRO A 65 -26.45 -24.62 -19.71
N PRO A 66 -25.35 -25.09 -20.22
CA PRO A 66 -24.13 -24.33 -20.14
C PRO A 66 -24.30 -22.98 -20.81
N PRO A 67 -23.68 -21.95 -20.27
CA PRO A 67 -23.79 -20.65 -20.90
C PRO A 67 -23.19 -20.67 -22.28
N PRO A 68 -23.70 -19.85 -23.16
CA PRO A 68 -23.12 -19.75 -24.49
C PRO A 68 -21.67 -19.33 -24.37
N HIS A 69 -20.90 -19.86 -25.25
CA HIS A 69 -19.49 -19.56 -25.26
C HIS A 69 -19.18 -18.42 -26.20
N TYR A 70 -18.25 -17.66 -25.80
CA TYR A 70 -17.86 -16.49 -26.55
C TYR A 70 -16.48 -16.65 -27.12
#